data_b96698475fc7b0ef83e86688ac98c1dd
#
_entry.id   b96698475fc7b0ef83e86688ac98c1dd
#
_cell.length_a   1.000
_cell.length_b   1.000
_cell.length_c   1.000
_cell.angle_alpha   90.00
_cell.angle_beta   90.00
_cell.angle_gamma   90.00
#
_symmetry.space_group_name_H-M   'P 1'
#
loop_
_entity.id
_entity.type
_entity.pdbx_description
1 polymer ?
#
loop_
_entity_poly.entity_id
_entity_poly.type
_entity_poly.pdbx_seq_one_letter_code
_entity_poly.pdbx_strand_id
1 'polypeptide(L)'
;MSIATAKMWAPPSLSARFVPVWRRNLLVWKKLAVASILGNIADPLLYMLALGYGIGSLVGEVGGMSYVAFIGTGMVCQSAMFTASFEGMYSAFSRMHMQRTWDGIINAPVSLDDVMLAEWLWTGTKSVMSTAAILAVIMALGYGHTWLSVWILPLGFLVGLTFGAAGLVMNALAPNYDFFTYFFTLVLTPMLLFSGVYFPVEQMPAWLAAIAGFLPLKHAIDIARPLMLGRVPDAILLHVVVLLAYAAAAYYVALALTRRRLLK
;
A
#
# COMPACT_ATOMS: atom_id res chain seq x y z
N MET A 1 10.67 23.80 -24.54
CA MET A 1 9.67 23.02 -23.77
C MET A 1 8.31 23.56 -24.20
N SER A 2 7.43 22.75 -24.85
CA SER A 2 6.15 23.24 -25.35
C SER A 2 5.20 23.58 -24.18
N ILE A 3 4.25 24.50 -24.41
CA ILE A 3 3.22 24.91 -23.41
C ILE A 3 2.47 23.69 -22.85
N ALA A 4 2.26 22.66 -23.67
CA ALA A 4 1.64 21.38 -23.27
C ALA A 4 2.50 20.60 -22.25
N THR A 5 3.83 20.58 -22.41
CA THR A 5 4.76 19.94 -21.45
C THR A 5 4.81 20.70 -20.12
N ALA A 6 4.72 22.02 -20.13
CA ALA A 6 4.69 22.81 -18.91
C ALA A 6 3.40 22.58 -18.09
N LYS A 7 2.23 22.42 -18.73
CA LYS A 7 0.98 22.08 -18.04
C LYS A 7 0.97 20.68 -17.44
N MET A 8 1.68 19.72 -18.03
CA MET A 8 1.75 18.34 -17.55
C MET A 8 2.43 18.24 -16.18
N TRP A 9 3.54 18.98 -15.99
CA TRP A 9 4.34 18.99 -14.77
C TRP A 9 4.00 20.15 -13.82
N ALA A 10 2.89 20.85 -14.05
CA ALA A 10 2.45 21.89 -13.15
C ALA A 10 2.13 21.31 -11.75
N PRO A 11 2.35 22.08 -10.68
CA PRO A 11 1.94 21.64 -9.34
C PRO A 11 0.45 21.31 -9.32
N PRO A 12 0.03 20.36 -8.45
CA PRO A 12 -1.37 19.97 -8.38
C PRO A 12 -2.27 21.12 -7.93
N SER A 13 -3.37 21.35 -8.65
CA SER A 13 -4.40 22.31 -8.27
C SER A 13 -5.41 21.63 -7.36
N LEU A 14 -5.10 21.57 -6.06
CA LEU A 14 -5.92 20.86 -5.08
C LEU A 14 -7.08 21.74 -4.58
N SER A 15 -8.28 21.16 -4.53
CA SER A 15 -9.46 21.78 -3.94
C SER A 15 -10.22 20.78 -3.05
N ALA A 16 -11.15 21.26 -2.21
CA ALA A 16 -11.98 20.38 -1.40
C ALA A 16 -12.94 19.48 -2.22
N ARG A 17 -12.97 19.63 -3.54
CA ARG A 17 -13.84 18.86 -4.46
C ARG A 17 -13.38 17.39 -4.59
N PHE A 18 -12.21 17.02 -4.10
CA PHE A 18 -11.82 15.62 -3.99
C PHE A 18 -12.71 14.84 -3.01
N VAL A 19 -13.28 15.49 -1.98
CA VAL A 19 -14.06 14.83 -0.92
C VAL A 19 -15.29 14.09 -1.46
N PRO A 20 -16.15 14.67 -2.32
CA PRO A 20 -17.26 13.94 -2.94
C PRO A 20 -16.81 12.71 -3.73
N VAL A 21 -15.68 12.78 -4.44
CA VAL A 21 -15.13 11.66 -5.22
C VAL A 21 -14.65 10.54 -4.29
N TRP A 22 -13.91 10.87 -3.23
CA TRP A 22 -13.48 9.92 -2.20
C TRP A 22 -14.70 9.28 -1.51
N ARG A 23 -15.71 10.08 -1.13
CA ARG A 23 -16.95 9.60 -0.51
C ARG A 23 -17.72 8.64 -1.42
N ARG A 24 -17.76 8.91 -2.72
CA ARG A 24 -18.35 8.00 -3.70
C ARG A 24 -17.65 6.63 -3.67
N ASN A 25 -16.31 6.60 -3.68
CA ASN A 25 -15.56 5.35 -3.61
C ASN A 25 -15.87 4.58 -2.32
N LEU A 26 -15.97 5.26 -1.18
CA LEU A 26 -16.37 4.67 0.10
C LEU A 26 -17.79 4.07 0.05
N LEU A 27 -18.76 4.79 -0.54
CA LEU A 27 -20.15 4.32 -0.64
C LEU A 27 -20.28 3.10 -1.56
N VAL A 28 -19.52 3.06 -2.65
CA VAL A 28 -19.46 1.88 -3.53
C VAL A 28 -18.83 0.70 -2.82
N TRP A 29 -17.71 0.91 -2.12
CA TRP A 29 -17.02 -0.13 -1.38
C TRP A 29 -17.89 -0.72 -0.26
N LYS A 30 -18.66 0.08 0.46
CA LYS A 30 -19.56 -0.39 1.54
C LYS A 30 -20.51 -1.52 1.08
N LYS A 31 -20.93 -1.52 -0.18
CA LYS A 31 -21.79 -2.57 -0.75
C LYS A 31 -21.06 -3.91 -0.89
N LEU A 32 -19.74 -3.89 -0.99
CA LEU A 32 -18.87 -5.06 -1.18
C LEU A 32 -17.93 -5.27 0.02
N ALA A 33 -18.15 -4.56 1.14
CA ALA A 33 -17.23 -4.51 2.27
C ALA A 33 -16.92 -5.91 2.82
N VAL A 34 -17.92 -6.75 3.04
CA VAL A 34 -17.74 -8.10 3.59
C VAL A 34 -16.85 -8.94 2.68
N ALA A 35 -17.17 -9.00 1.39
CA ALA A 35 -16.35 -9.76 0.42
C ALA A 35 -14.92 -9.21 0.32
N SER A 36 -14.75 -7.88 0.34
CA SER A 36 -13.45 -7.23 0.29
C SER A 36 -12.61 -7.53 1.53
N ILE A 37 -13.20 -7.46 2.73
CA ILE A 37 -12.51 -7.74 3.99
C ILE A 37 -12.12 -9.21 4.07
N LEU A 38 -13.04 -10.12 3.77
CA LEU A 38 -12.75 -11.57 3.78
C LEU A 38 -11.65 -11.94 2.79
N GLY A 39 -11.68 -11.39 1.57
CA GLY A 39 -10.62 -11.62 0.58
C GLY A 39 -9.25 -11.10 1.04
N ASN A 40 -9.21 -9.93 1.69
CA ASN A 40 -7.95 -9.36 2.19
C ASN A 40 -7.39 -10.11 3.42
N ILE A 41 -8.22 -10.80 4.19
CA ILE A 41 -7.79 -11.59 5.36
C ILE A 41 -7.32 -12.99 4.95
N ALA A 42 -7.96 -13.60 3.94
CA ALA A 42 -7.75 -15.00 3.61
C ALA A 42 -6.29 -15.33 3.31
N ASP A 43 -5.67 -14.61 2.38
CA ASP A 43 -4.28 -14.83 1.99
C ASP A 43 -3.29 -14.69 3.16
N PRO A 44 -3.22 -13.53 3.89
CA PRO A 44 -2.33 -13.39 5.03
C PRO A 44 -2.55 -14.44 6.12
N LEU A 45 -3.82 -14.78 6.40
CA LEU A 45 -4.15 -15.79 7.39
C LEU A 45 -3.63 -17.18 6.99
N LEU A 46 -3.84 -17.57 5.73
CA LEU A 46 -3.34 -18.86 5.21
C LEU A 46 -1.81 -18.92 5.27
N TYR A 47 -1.11 -17.86 4.88
CA TYR A 47 0.34 -17.78 4.99
C TYR A 47 0.81 -17.83 6.45
N MET A 48 0.16 -17.11 7.36
CA MET A 48 0.50 -17.16 8.80
C MET A 48 0.30 -18.57 9.37
N LEU A 49 -0.78 -19.25 9.03
CA LEU A 49 -1.04 -20.59 9.50
C LEU A 49 -0.05 -21.60 8.89
N ALA A 50 0.10 -21.58 7.57
CA ALA A 50 0.94 -22.54 6.87
C ALA A 50 2.43 -22.36 7.20
N LEU A 51 2.96 -21.14 7.08
CA LEU A 51 4.37 -20.88 7.35
C LEU A 51 4.64 -20.75 8.87
N GLY A 52 3.76 -20.04 9.58
CA GLY A 52 3.92 -19.79 11.01
C GLY A 52 3.93 -21.07 11.84
N TYR A 53 2.98 -21.95 11.63
CA TYR A 53 2.94 -23.23 12.34
C TYR A 53 3.76 -24.33 11.64
N GLY A 54 3.78 -24.37 10.30
CA GLY A 54 4.52 -25.37 9.53
C GLY A 54 6.03 -25.17 9.69
N ILE A 55 6.56 -24.08 9.20
CA ILE A 55 8.00 -23.76 9.30
C ILE A 55 8.38 -23.33 10.72
N GLY A 56 7.50 -22.65 11.44
CA GLY A 56 7.75 -22.20 12.80
C GLY A 56 8.10 -23.32 13.77
N SER A 57 7.56 -24.52 13.56
CA SER A 57 7.94 -25.71 14.37
C SER A 57 9.41 -26.13 14.17
N LEU A 58 10.02 -25.79 13.03
CA LEU A 58 11.42 -26.10 12.69
C LEU A 58 12.38 -24.97 13.05
N VAL A 59 11.92 -23.73 12.92
CA VAL A 59 12.78 -22.53 13.09
C VAL A 59 12.77 -22.03 14.55
N GLY A 60 11.67 -22.23 15.27
CA GLY A 60 11.53 -21.77 16.66
C GLY A 60 11.35 -20.25 16.75
N GLU A 61 12.26 -19.58 17.46
CA GLU A 61 12.21 -18.12 17.64
C GLU A 61 13.08 -17.37 16.64
N VAL A 62 12.56 -16.25 16.16
CA VAL A 62 13.24 -15.33 15.25
C VAL A 62 13.17 -13.92 15.81
N GLY A 63 14.32 -13.28 16.02
CA GLY A 63 14.37 -11.92 16.57
C GLY A 63 13.75 -11.77 17.97
N GLY A 64 13.78 -12.84 18.79
CA GLY A 64 13.23 -12.86 20.14
C GLY A 64 11.70 -12.97 20.21
N MET A 65 11.07 -13.48 19.14
CA MET A 65 9.63 -13.74 19.06
C MET A 65 9.36 -15.06 18.36
N SER A 66 8.18 -15.66 18.59
CA SER A 66 7.77 -16.83 17.82
C SER A 66 7.69 -16.52 16.33
N TYR A 67 8.00 -17.51 15.47
CA TYR A 67 7.97 -17.29 14.01
C TYR A 67 6.59 -16.88 13.50
N VAL A 68 5.50 -17.32 14.14
CA VAL A 68 4.13 -16.88 13.85
C VAL A 68 3.99 -15.38 14.06
N ALA A 69 4.47 -14.85 15.19
CA ALA A 69 4.44 -13.42 15.48
C ALA A 69 5.31 -12.63 14.51
N PHE A 70 6.50 -13.16 14.16
CA PHE A 70 7.41 -12.54 13.20
C PHE A 70 6.75 -12.36 11.84
N ILE A 71 6.14 -13.43 11.28
CA ILE A 71 5.42 -13.35 10.01
C ILE A 71 4.21 -12.41 10.13
N GLY A 72 3.45 -12.51 11.22
CA GLY A 72 2.26 -11.68 11.44
C GLY A 72 2.55 -10.18 11.32
N THR A 73 3.65 -9.71 11.92
CA THR A 73 4.07 -8.30 11.81
C THR A 73 4.36 -7.88 10.37
N GLY A 74 4.97 -8.76 9.57
CA GLY A 74 5.23 -8.54 8.16
C GLY A 74 3.95 -8.55 7.32
N MET A 75 3.02 -9.47 7.61
CA MET A 75 1.76 -9.63 6.90
C MET A 75 0.85 -8.40 6.98
N VAL A 76 0.89 -7.65 8.09
CA VAL A 76 0.16 -6.39 8.22
C VAL A 76 0.61 -5.38 7.15
N CYS A 77 1.92 -5.20 7.00
CA CYS A 77 2.49 -4.29 6.01
C CYS A 77 2.29 -4.80 4.58
N GLN A 78 2.44 -6.11 4.36
CA GLN A 78 2.15 -6.77 3.08
C GLN A 78 0.69 -6.54 2.66
N SER A 79 -0.26 -6.76 3.55
CA SER A 79 -1.69 -6.58 3.28
C SER A 79 -2.01 -5.13 2.89
N ALA A 80 -1.41 -4.17 3.58
CA ALA A 80 -1.54 -2.74 3.23
C ALA A 80 -0.97 -2.47 1.83
N MET A 81 0.23 -2.98 1.53
CA MET A 81 0.90 -2.84 0.24
C MET A 81 0.05 -3.41 -0.90
N PHE A 82 -0.40 -4.65 -0.78
CA PHE A 82 -1.18 -5.30 -1.83
C PHE A 82 -2.53 -4.63 -2.03
N THR A 83 -3.26 -4.34 -0.94
CA THR A 83 -4.55 -3.65 -1.01
C THR A 83 -4.44 -2.31 -1.74
N ALA A 84 -3.43 -1.49 -1.41
CA ALA A 84 -3.21 -0.20 -2.05
C ALA A 84 -2.82 -0.35 -3.51
N SER A 85 -1.89 -1.27 -3.82
CA SER A 85 -1.43 -1.50 -5.18
C SER A 85 -2.56 -1.99 -6.08
N PHE A 86 -3.35 -2.97 -5.62
CA PHE A 86 -4.52 -3.45 -6.36
C PHE A 86 -5.56 -2.36 -6.57
N GLU A 87 -5.84 -1.55 -5.54
CA GLU A 87 -6.79 -0.44 -5.68
C GLU A 87 -6.31 0.59 -6.69
N GLY A 88 -5.04 1.00 -6.61
CA GLY A 88 -4.44 1.98 -7.52
C GLY A 88 -4.29 1.47 -8.96
N MET A 89 -4.06 0.17 -9.16
CA MET A 89 -3.95 -0.46 -10.48
C MET A 89 -5.33 -0.86 -11.02
N TYR A 90 -5.91 -1.94 -10.49
CA TYR A 90 -7.09 -2.58 -11.08
C TYR A 90 -8.37 -1.79 -10.89
N SER A 91 -8.65 -1.32 -9.67
CA SER A 91 -9.90 -0.62 -9.39
C SER A 91 -9.92 0.77 -10.01
N ALA A 92 -8.81 1.53 -9.93
CA ALA A 92 -8.71 2.84 -10.55
C ALA A 92 -8.73 2.74 -12.08
N PHE A 93 -8.07 1.72 -12.68
CA PHE A 93 -8.10 1.48 -14.11
C PHE A 93 -9.52 1.14 -14.60
N SER A 94 -10.25 0.31 -13.85
CA SER A 94 -11.65 0.03 -14.15
C SER A 94 -12.49 1.29 -14.16
N ARG A 95 -12.33 2.17 -13.16
CA ARG A 95 -13.05 3.45 -13.07
C ARG A 95 -12.68 4.40 -14.21
N MET A 96 -11.42 4.43 -14.60
CA MET A 96 -10.92 5.31 -15.66
C MET A 96 -11.32 4.81 -17.06
N HIS A 97 -11.08 3.53 -17.38
CA HIS A 97 -11.20 2.99 -18.73
C HIS A 97 -12.50 2.26 -19.00
N MET A 98 -12.92 1.35 -18.11
CA MET A 98 -14.06 0.47 -18.37
C MET A 98 -15.38 1.16 -18.04
N GLN A 99 -15.46 1.74 -16.84
CA GLN A 99 -16.68 2.42 -16.39
C GLN A 99 -16.77 3.87 -16.87
N ARG A 100 -15.66 4.44 -17.35
CA ARG A 100 -15.54 5.86 -17.72
C ARG A 100 -16.08 6.83 -16.67
N THR A 101 -15.94 6.43 -15.41
CA THR A 101 -16.44 7.21 -14.27
C THR A 101 -15.71 8.53 -14.14
N TRP A 102 -14.40 8.55 -14.45
CA TRP A 102 -13.60 9.77 -14.39
C TRP A 102 -14.06 10.80 -15.42
N ASP A 103 -14.42 10.36 -16.65
CA ASP A 103 -14.96 11.24 -17.68
C ASP A 103 -16.25 11.93 -17.19
N GLY A 104 -17.15 11.16 -16.57
CA GLY A 104 -18.36 11.70 -15.99
C GLY A 104 -18.13 12.71 -14.85
N ILE A 105 -17.11 12.48 -14.01
CA ILE A 105 -16.75 13.38 -12.91
C ILE A 105 -16.10 14.67 -13.42
N ILE A 106 -15.21 14.58 -14.42
CA ILE A 106 -14.49 15.74 -14.99
C ILE A 106 -15.45 16.66 -15.78
N ASN A 107 -16.56 16.14 -16.28
CA ASN A 107 -17.62 16.96 -16.88
C ASN A 107 -18.41 17.79 -15.84
N ALA A 108 -18.29 17.48 -14.55
CA ALA A 108 -18.75 18.33 -13.46
C ALA A 108 -17.63 19.34 -13.06
N PRO A 109 -17.88 20.33 -12.20
CA PRO A 109 -16.85 21.29 -11.78
C PRO A 109 -15.81 20.68 -10.82
N VAL A 110 -15.22 19.53 -11.20
CA VAL A 110 -14.17 18.79 -10.47
C VAL A 110 -12.98 18.62 -11.41
N SER A 111 -11.80 18.99 -10.94
CA SER A 111 -10.58 18.86 -11.73
C SER A 111 -10.06 17.42 -11.77
N LEU A 112 -9.26 17.08 -12.79
CA LEU A 112 -8.56 15.79 -12.84
C LEU A 112 -7.64 15.62 -11.62
N ASP A 113 -7.05 16.70 -11.13
CA ASP A 113 -6.19 16.71 -9.95
C ASP A 113 -6.96 16.31 -8.68
N ASP A 114 -8.22 16.79 -8.54
CA ASP A 114 -9.10 16.40 -7.43
C ASP A 114 -9.49 14.92 -7.52
N VAL A 115 -9.72 14.41 -8.73
CA VAL A 115 -9.98 12.97 -8.95
C VAL A 115 -8.77 12.14 -8.53
N MET A 116 -7.57 12.53 -8.98
CA MET A 116 -6.33 11.83 -8.65
C MET A 116 -6.04 11.86 -7.14
N LEU A 117 -6.27 13.00 -6.48
CA LEU A 117 -6.13 13.10 -5.02
C LEU A 117 -7.11 12.19 -4.30
N ALA A 118 -8.38 12.17 -4.74
CA ALA A 118 -9.40 11.31 -4.16
C ALA A 118 -9.05 9.81 -4.30
N GLU A 119 -8.57 9.39 -5.47
CA GLU A 119 -8.14 8.02 -5.73
C GLU A 119 -6.94 7.65 -4.84
N TRP A 120 -5.95 8.53 -4.73
CA TRP A 120 -4.78 8.31 -3.87
C TRP A 120 -5.15 8.18 -2.39
N LEU A 121 -5.94 9.13 -1.86
CA LEU A 121 -6.42 9.05 -0.47
C LEU A 121 -7.33 7.83 -0.24
N TRP A 122 -8.04 7.38 -1.27
CA TRP A 122 -8.86 6.18 -1.21
C TRP A 122 -8.00 4.92 -1.07
N THR A 123 -6.87 4.82 -1.77
CA THR A 123 -5.93 3.68 -1.59
C THR A 123 -5.42 3.61 -0.15
N GLY A 124 -5.06 4.76 0.45
CA GLY A 124 -4.67 4.84 1.86
C GLY A 124 -5.79 4.40 2.80
N THR A 125 -7.02 4.90 2.58
CA THR A 125 -8.19 4.55 3.40
C THR A 125 -8.48 3.05 3.34
N LYS A 126 -8.42 2.44 2.16
CA LYS A 126 -8.66 1.02 1.96
C LYS A 126 -7.57 0.16 2.62
N SER A 127 -6.32 0.63 2.58
CA SER A 127 -5.21 -0.01 3.28
C SER A 127 -5.38 -0.01 4.80
N VAL A 128 -5.89 1.08 5.39
CA VAL A 128 -6.22 1.10 6.84
C VAL A 128 -7.25 0.03 7.17
N MET A 129 -8.28 -0.13 6.35
CA MET A 129 -9.32 -1.16 6.57
C MET A 129 -8.73 -2.57 6.51
N SER A 130 -7.86 -2.84 5.54
CA SER A 130 -7.15 -4.12 5.42
C SER A 130 -6.20 -4.35 6.59
N THR A 131 -5.40 -3.34 6.94
CA THR A 131 -4.49 -3.35 8.10
C THR A 131 -5.24 -3.63 9.39
N ALA A 132 -6.38 -2.96 9.62
CA ALA A 132 -7.20 -3.17 10.81
C ALA A 132 -7.74 -4.61 10.89
N ALA A 133 -8.18 -5.15 9.76
CA ALA A 133 -8.69 -6.52 9.69
C ALA A 133 -7.60 -7.56 10.02
N ILE A 134 -6.40 -7.42 9.44
CA ILE A 134 -5.28 -8.32 9.73
C ILE A 134 -4.78 -8.15 11.17
N LEU A 135 -4.67 -6.91 11.65
CA LEU A 135 -4.29 -6.64 13.04
C LEU A 135 -5.27 -7.31 14.02
N ALA A 136 -6.57 -7.22 13.77
CA ALA A 136 -7.58 -7.89 14.59
C ALA A 136 -7.40 -9.42 14.60
N VAL A 137 -7.08 -10.04 13.45
CA VAL A 137 -6.75 -11.47 13.35
C VAL A 137 -5.52 -11.82 14.18
N ILE A 138 -4.45 -11.05 14.07
CA ILE A 138 -3.20 -11.28 14.81
C ILE A 138 -3.43 -11.16 16.32
N MET A 139 -4.22 -10.17 16.74
CA MET A 139 -4.61 -10.01 18.15
C MET A 139 -5.46 -11.19 18.63
N ALA A 140 -6.41 -11.67 17.81
CA ALA A 140 -7.21 -12.85 18.14
C ALA A 140 -6.37 -14.13 18.30
N LEU A 141 -5.22 -14.22 17.61
CA LEU A 141 -4.24 -15.31 17.74
C LEU A 141 -3.33 -15.14 18.96
N GLY A 142 -3.48 -14.08 19.76
CA GLY A 142 -2.71 -13.85 21.00
C GLY A 142 -1.46 -13.01 20.82
N TYR A 143 -1.25 -12.38 19.64
CA TYR A 143 -0.06 -11.56 19.37
C TYR A 143 -0.41 -10.07 19.26
N GLY A 144 0.56 -9.20 19.52
CA GLY A 144 0.40 -7.76 19.32
C GLY A 144 -0.54 -7.04 20.29
N HIS A 145 -0.79 -7.62 21.47
CA HIS A 145 -1.63 -7.03 22.53
C HIS A 145 -0.93 -5.88 23.27
N THR A 146 -0.52 -4.87 22.53
CA THR A 146 0.09 -3.67 23.09
C THR A 146 -0.68 -2.43 22.61
N TRP A 147 -0.76 -1.40 23.45
CA TRP A 147 -1.39 -0.14 23.04
C TRP A 147 -0.68 0.52 21.86
N LEU A 148 0.62 0.26 21.68
CA LEU A 148 1.40 0.74 20.55
C LEU A 148 0.94 0.16 19.20
N SER A 149 0.29 -1.00 19.19
CA SER A 149 -0.25 -1.61 17.96
C SER A 149 -1.33 -0.74 17.28
N VAL A 150 -1.95 0.19 18.00
CA VAL A 150 -2.90 1.15 17.40
C VAL A 150 -2.21 2.04 16.36
N TRP A 151 -0.92 2.35 16.53
CA TRP A 151 -0.13 3.14 15.59
C TRP A 151 0.14 2.45 14.25
N ILE A 152 -0.17 1.16 14.15
CA ILE A 152 -0.14 0.42 12.89
C ILE A 152 -1.24 0.91 11.92
N LEU A 153 -2.35 1.45 12.42
CA LEU A 153 -3.40 2.00 11.57
C LEU A 153 -2.94 3.24 10.77
N PRO A 154 -2.39 4.29 11.39
CA PRO A 154 -1.80 5.39 10.61
C PRO A 154 -0.61 4.95 9.75
N LEU A 155 0.19 3.97 10.19
CA LEU A 155 1.23 3.38 9.34
C LEU A 155 0.61 2.71 8.11
N GLY A 156 -0.46 1.93 8.28
CA GLY A 156 -1.20 1.32 7.17
C GLY A 156 -1.72 2.34 6.16
N PHE A 157 -2.15 3.52 6.63
CA PHE A 157 -2.52 4.63 5.76
C PHE A 157 -1.31 5.13 4.94
N LEU A 158 -0.18 5.34 5.59
CA LEU A 158 1.06 5.81 4.94
C LEU A 158 1.58 4.79 3.91
N VAL A 159 1.61 3.50 4.25
CA VAL A 159 1.92 2.40 3.33
C VAL A 159 0.94 2.40 2.15
N GLY A 160 -0.34 2.60 2.44
CA GLY A 160 -1.39 2.72 1.44
C GLY A 160 -1.18 3.88 0.47
N LEU A 161 -0.75 5.04 0.97
CA LEU A 161 -0.39 6.18 0.12
C LEU A 161 0.84 5.88 -0.74
N THR A 162 1.86 5.25 -0.17
CA THR A 162 3.12 4.91 -0.87
C THR A 162 2.86 3.96 -2.04
N PHE A 163 2.23 2.84 -1.78
CA PHE A 163 2.00 1.81 -2.80
C PHE A 163 0.80 2.09 -3.69
N GLY A 164 -0.19 2.82 -3.19
CA GLY A 164 -1.29 3.32 -4.00
C GLY A 164 -0.84 4.32 -5.06
N ALA A 165 0.07 5.24 -4.71
CA ALA A 165 0.68 6.14 -5.68
C ALA A 165 1.45 5.38 -6.76
N ALA A 166 2.25 4.37 -6.39
CA ALA A 166 2.95 3.49 -7.34
C ALA A 166 1.96 2.75 -8.25
N GLY A 167 0.86 2.24 -7.69
CA GLY A 167 -0.24 1.63 -8.45
C GLY A 167 -0.89 2.60 -9.44
N LEU A 168 -1.08 3.86 -9.05
CA LEU A 168 -1.61 4.90 -9.94
C LEU A 168 -0.63 5.29 -11.07
N VAL A 169 0.69 5.21 -10.84
CA VAL A 169 1.69 5.33 -11.92
C VAL A 169 1.48 4.23 -12.95
N MET A 170 1.34 2.98 -12.48
CA MET A 170 1.11 1.84 -13.37
C MET A 170 -0.24 1.99 -14.12
N ASN A 171 -1.28 2.45 -13.44
CA ASN A 171 -2.56 2.77 -14.07
C ASN A 171 -2.40 3.77 -15.23
N ALA A 172 -1.65 4.85 -15.02
CA ALA A 172 -1.43 5.87 -16.05
C ALA A 172 -0.64 5.33 -17.26
N LEU A 173 0.20 4.32 -17.09
CA LEU A 173 1.02 3.71 -18.14
C LEU A 173 0.34 2.53 -18.83
N ALA A 174 -0.51 1.79 -18.12
CA ALA A 174 -1.05 0.52 -18.59
C ALA A 174 -1.97 0.67 -19.82
N PRO A 175 -1.76 -0.08 -20.91
CA PRO A 175 -2.70 -0.17 -22.02
C PRO A 175 -3.89 -1.10 -21.70
N ASN A 176 -3.68 -2.13 -20.87
CA ASN A 176 -4.65 -3.15 -20.49
C ASN A 176 -4.32 -3.72 -19.09
N TYR A 177 -5.16 -4.63 -18.59
CA TYR A 177 -4.97 -5.27 -17.29
C TYR A 177 -3.72 -6.17 -17.20
N ASP A 178 -3.31 -6.81 -18.29
CA ASP A 178 -2.16 -7.72 -18.32
C ASP A 178 -0.85 -7.01 -17.97
N PHE A 179 -0.79 -5.70 -18.27
CA PHE A 179 0.38 -4.87 -17.96
C PHE A 179 0.68 -4.83 -16.44
N PHE A 180 -0.32 -4.95 -15.59
CA PHE A 180 -0.13 -4.93 -14.14
C PHE A 180 0.62 -6.15 -13.61
N THR A 181 0.60 -7.27 -14.34
CA THR A 181 1.33 -8.49 -13.99
C THR A 181 2.84 -8.22 -13.92
N TYR A 182 3.37 -7.35 -14.78
CA TYR A 182 4.79 -6.98 -14.73
C TYR A 182 5.16 -6.28 -13.43
N PHE A 183 4.36 -5.32 -12.99
CA PHE A 183 4.61 -4.63 -11.72
C PHE A 183 4.48 -5.58 -10.53
N PHE A 184 3.49 -6.47 -10.57
CA PHE A 184 3.27 -7.46 -9.53
C PHE A 184 4.48 -8.39 -9.40
N THR A 185 4.92 -8.96 -10.53
CA THR A 185 5.98 -9.97 -10.54
C THR A 185 7.38 -9.37 -10.37
N LEU A 186 7.65 -8.22 -10.99
CA LEU A 186 9.00 -7.65 -11.01
C LEU A 186 9.27 -6.65 -9.89
N VAL A 187 8.24 -6.10 -9.26
CA VAL A 187 8.39 -5.09 -8.20
C VAL A 187 7.83 -5.58 -6.87
N LEU A 188 6.54 -5.92 -6.82
CA LEU A 188 5.90 -6.26 -5.54
C LEU A 188 6.40 -7.60 -4.98
N THR A 189 6.56 -8.63 -5.82
CA THR A 189 7.02 -9.95 -5.35
C THR A 189 8.45 -9.93 -4.83
N PRO A 190 9.46 -9.36 -5.53
CA PRO A 190 10.79 -9.23 -4.96
C PRO A 190 10.81 -8.34 -3.71
N MET A 191 10.03 -7.26 -3.68
CA MET A 191 9.93 -6.41 -2.50
C MET A 191 9.39 -7.19 -1.30
N LEU A 192 8.35 -8.00 -1.49
CA LEU A 192 7.81 -8.85 -0.45
C LEU A 192 8.85 -9.83 0.11
N LEU A 193 9.65 -10.46 -0.77
CA LEU A 193 10.65 -11.44 -0.37
C LEU A 193 11.83 -10.79 0.38
N PHE A 194 12.28 -9.61 -0.07
CA PHE A 194 13.53 -9.01 0.45
C PHE A 194 13.32 -7.92 1.50
N SER A 195 12.09 -7.55 1.85
CA SER A 195 11.84 -6.52 2.87
C SER A 195 11.76 -7.04 4.31
N GLY A 196 12.02 -8.32 4.56
CA GLY A 196 12.00 -8.87 5.92
C GLY A 196 10.62 -9.34 6.40
N VAL A 197 9.68 -9.64 5.49
CA VAL A 197 8.36 -10.19 5.82
C VAL A 197 8.51 -11.62 6.36
N TYR A 198 9.24 -12.48 5.65
CA TYR A 198 9.32 -13.91 5.91
C TYR A 198 10.58 -14.32 6.70
N PHE A 199 11.66 -13.56 6.61
CA PHE A 199 12.92 -13.82 7.30
C PHE A 199 13.67 -12.50 7.58
N PRO A 200 14.51 -12.45 8.61
CA PRO A 200 15.27 -11.25 8.97
C PRO A 200 16.20 -10.81 7.84
N VAL A 201 16.25 -9.51 7.58
CA VAL A 201 17.13 -8.93 6.55
C VAL A 201 18.61 -9.13 6.91
N GLU A 202 18.92 -9.22 8.20
CA GLU A 202 20.26 -9.42 8.75
C GLU A 202 20.85 -10.79 8.39
N GLN A 203 20.02 -11.75 8.01
CA GLN A 203 20.45 -13.09 7.55
C GLN A 203 20.76 -13.14 6.06
N MET A 204 20.48 -12.05 5.33
CA MET A 204 20.77 -11.97 3.89
C MET A 204 22.24 -11.65 3.63
N PRO A 205 22.78 -12.02 2.43
CA PRO A 205 24.07 -11.50 1.98
C PRO A 205 24.11 -9.98 2.03
N ALA A 206 25.28 -9.40 2.37
CA ALA A 206 25.42 -7.96 2.60
C ALA A 206 24.93 -7.07 1.45
N TRP A 207 25.17 -7.50 0.20
CA TRP A 207 24.71 -6.77 -0.99
C TRP A 207 23.19 -6.75 -1.10
N LEU A 208 22.50 -7.83 -0.70
CA LEU A 208 21.05 -7.94 -0.74
C LEU A 208 20.42 -7.14 0.40
N ALA A 209 21.01 -7.20 1.60
CA ALA A 209 20.60 -6.38 2.74
C ALA A 209 20.73 -4.87 2.43
N ALA A 210 21.78 -4.46 1.70
CA ALA A 210 21.94 -3.09 1.24
C ALA A 210 20.79 -2.66 0.28
N ILE A 211 20.42 -3.51 -0.67
CA ILE A 211 19.28 -3.26 -1.57
C ILE A 211 17.97 -3.18 -0.76
N ALA A 212 17.78 -4.08 0.19
CA ALA A 212 16.59 -4.09 1.05
C ALA A 212 16.43 -2.75 1.80
N GLY A 213 17.53 -2.10 2.18
CA GLY A 213 17.53 -0.79 2.82
C GLY A 213 16.88 0.34 2.01
N PHE A 214 16.72 0.18 0.70
CA PHE A 214 16.01 1.15 -0.16
C PHE A 214 14.53 0.80 -0.36
N LEU A 215 14.09 -0.40 0.04
CA LEU A 215 12.73 -0.86 -0.22
C LEU A 215 11.73 -0.20 0.74
N PRO A 216 10.69 0.48 0.25
CA PRO A 216 9.72 1.15 1.12
C PRO A 216 8.99 0.17 2.05
N LEU A 217 8.75 -1.08 1.64
CA LEU A 217 8.10 -2.07 2.50
C LEU A 217 8.97 -2.42 3.73
N LYS A 218 10.30 -2.46 3.58
CA LYS A 218 11.20 -2.67 4.72
C LYS A 218 11.04 -1.57 5.77
N HIS A 219 11.01 -0.32 5.36
CA HIS A 219 10.80 0.81 6.27
C HIS A 219 9.46 0.73 7.01
N ALA A 220 8.41 0.24 6.35
CA ALA A 220 7.13 -0.01 7.00
C ALA A 220 7.23 -1.13 8.06
N ILE A 221 7.94 -2.21 7.77
CA ILE A 221 8.13 -3.35 8.69
C ILE A 221 9.00 -2.94 9.89
N ASP A 222 10.05 -2.14 9.67
CA ASP A 222 10.92 -1.62 10.73
C ASP A 222 10.15 -0.72 11.72
N ILE A 223 9.04 -0.11 11.30
CA ILE A 223 8.11 0.58 12.20
C ILE A 223 7.11 -0.40 12.83
N ALA A 224 6.48 -1.25 12.03
CA ALA A 224 5.37 -2.09 12.48
C ALA A 224 5.81 -3.13 13.51
N ARG A 225 6.95 -3.79 13.30
CA ARG A 225 7.44 -4.90 14.14
C ARG A 225 7.71 -4.47 15.58
N PRO A 226 8.48 -3.41 15.87
CA PRO A 226 8.65 -2.93 17.24
C PRO A 226 7.33 -2.49 17.89
N LEU A 227 6.44 -1.81 17.16
CA LEU A 227 5.14 -1.38 17.69
C LEU A 227 4.29 -2.55 18.17
N MET A 228 4.28 -3.66 17.43
CA MET A 228 3.55 -4.88 17.84
C MET A 228 4.19 -5.60 19.00
N LEU A 229 5.48 -5.38 19.24
CA LEU A 229 6.21 -5.90 20.41
C LEU A 229 6.13 -4.97 21.63
N GLY A 230 5.42 -3.85 21.56
CA GLY A 230 5.34 -2.86 22.63
C GLY A 230 6.62 -2.02 22.78
N ARG A 231 7.43 -1.92 21.73
CA ARG A 231 8.66 -1.11 21.71
C ARG A 231 8.50 0.06 20.76
N VAL A 232 9.16 1.17 21.06
CA VAL A 232 9.23 2.32 20.16
C VAL A 232 10.22 1.98 19.06
N PRO A 233 9.89 2.19 17.76
CA PRO A 233 10.81 1.94 16.67
C PRO A 233 12.03 2.85 16.70
N ASP A 234 13.20 2.30 16.38
CA ASP A 234 14.41 3.09 16.17
C ASP A 234 14.24 3.92 14.88
N ALA A 235 14.83 5.12 14.87
CA ALA A 235 14.85 6.01 13.70
C ALA A 235 13.47 6.19 12.99
N ILE A 236 12.37 6.18 13.73
CA ILE A 236 10.99 6.26 13.20
C ILE A 236 10.82 7.43 12.20
N LEU A 237 11.46 8.57 12.48
CA LEU A 237 11.39 9.74 11.60
C LEU A 237 12.00 9.46 10.22
N LEU A 238 13.13 8.75 10.17
CA LEU A 238 13.76 8.36 8.91
C LEU A 238 12.82 7.48 8.09
N HIS A 239 12.25 6.45 8.69
CA HIS A 239 11.35 5.53 8.00
C HIS A 239 10.10 6.23 7.49
N VAL A 240 9.49 7.11 8.29
CA VAL A 240 8.33 7.91 7.89
C VAL A 240 8.67 8.85 6.75
N VAL A 241 9.81 9.56 6.82
CA VAL A 241 10.25 10.49 5.76
C VAL A 241 10.50 9.74 4.45
N VAL A 242 11.13 8.56 4.51
CA VAL A 242 11.35 7.72 3.31
C VAL A 242 10.02 7.31 2.68
N LEU A 243 9.06 6.81 3.46
CA LEU A 243 7.74 6.44 2.95
C LEU A 243 6.99 7.63 2.35
N LEU A 244 7.03 8.80 3.01
CA LEU A 244 6.43 10.03 2.48
C LEU A 244 7.10 10.49 1.18
N ALA A 245 8.42 10.38 1.08
CA ALA A 245 9.17 10.74 -0.13
C ALA A 245 8.76 9.84 -1.32
N TYR A 246 8.68 8.52 -1.11
CA TYR A 246 8.16 7.60 -2.12
C TYR A 246 6.71 7.92 -2.51
N ALA A 247 5.85 8.16 -1.53
CA ALA A 247 4.45 8.49 -1.75
C ALA A 247 4.28 9.77 -2.59
N ALA A 248 4.99 10.84 -2.20
CA ALA A 248 4.91 12.13 -2.88
C ALA A 248 5.50 12.08 -4.29
N ALA A 249 6.67 11.45 -4.45
CA ALA A 249 7.31 11.31 -5.76
C ALA A 249 6.46 10.49 -6.72
N ALA A 250 5.97 9.32 -6.28
CA ALA A 250 5.12 8.46 -7.10
C ALA A 250 3.77 9.13 -7.42
N TYR A 251 3.15 9.84 -6.47
CA TYR A 251 1.91 10.57 -6.71
C TYR A 251 2.09 11.68 -7.76
N TYR A 252 3.17 12.45 -7.65
CA TYR A 252 3.47 13.52 -8.62
C TYR A 252 3.68 12.95 -10.03
N VAL A 253 4.42 11.85 -10.14
CA VAL A 253 4.63 11.14 -11.42
C VAL A 253 3.29 10.59 -11.96
N ALA A 254 2.48 9.96 -11.11
CA ALA A 254 1.16 9.45 -11.49
C ALA A 254 0.26 10.56 -12.05
N LEU A 255 0.22 11.70 -11.37
CA LEU A 255 -0.56 12.87 -11.78
C LEU A 255 -0.10 13.40 -13.14
N ALA A 256 1.22 13.59 -13.33
CA ALA A 256 1.78 14.07 -14.58
C ALA A 256 1.47 13.13 -15.76
N LEU A 257 1.62 11.83 -15.56
CA LEU A 257 1.34 10.82 -16.59
C LEU A 257 -0.17 10.74 -16.91
N THR A 258 -1.02 10.83 -15.90
CA THR A 258 -2.48 10.83 -16.09
C THR A 258 -2.95 12.07 -16.84
N ARG A 259 -2.41 13.26 -16.50
CA ARG A 259 -2.67 14.50 -17.26
C ARG A 259 -2.25 14.35 -18.73
N ARG A 260 -1.07 13.77 -18.98
CA ARG A 260 -0.60 13.49 -20.35
C ARG A 260 -1.53 12.57 -21.12
N ARG A 261 -2.15 11.61 -20.41
CA ARG A 261 -3.03 10.60 -21.03
C ARG A 261 -4.42 11.13 -21.33
N LEU A 262 -5.01 11.91 -20.44
CA LEU A 262 -6.42 12.33 -20.48
C LEU A 262 -6.65 13.77 -20.98
N LEU A 263 -5.65 14.66 -20.86
CA LEU A 263 -5.78 16.08 -21.25
C LEU A 263 -5.07 16.38 -22.57
N LYS A 264 -5.06 15.41 -23.49
CA LYS A 264 -4.50 15.60 -24.85
C LYS A 264 -5.41 16.49 -25.69
#